data_ab4dfa404a6bf99d87ccef594369fc52
#
_entry.id   ab4dfa404a6bf99d87ccef594369fc52
#
_cell.length_a   1.000
_cell.length_b   1.000
_cell.length_c   1.000
_cell.angle_alpha   90.00
_cell.angle_beta   90.00
_cell.angle_gamma   90.00
#
_symmetry.space_group_name_H-M   'P 1'
#
loop_
_entity.id
_entity.type
_entity.pdbx_description
1 polymer ?
#
loop_
_entity_poly.entity_id
_entity_poly.type
_entity_poly.pdbx_seq_one_letter_code
_entity_poly.pdbx_strand_id
1 'polypeptide(L)'
;RDEAQIARMYPMIHARAASRVAARAGGVRPDPGLPGSGMTRDDVTPQGLARPYADFFAVEEHHLSFRRFDGAQSPVVKRAVFVASDAAILLPYDPLRDRVLLIEQFRAGPWARGDLSPWPLEPVAGRVDPGETPDQAAHREAAEEAGLVLRHLERISSSYPSPGSTSEFFHIFVGLCDLPDRSADLGGVASEDEDIRSHILPFAQFQDLLDRDLLTVGPLVLAGHWLVRHRARLRVMP
;
A
#
# COMPACT_ATOMS: atom_id res chain seq x y z
N ARG A 1 -22.01 -19.94 4.73
CA ARG A 1 -21.09 -19.53 5.81
C ARG A 1 -21.90 -19.39 7.09
N ASP A 2 -21.37 -19.86 8.20
CA ASP A 2 -21.98 -19.67 9.50
C ASP A 2 -21.76 -18.25 10.05
N GLU A 3 -22.51 -17.91 11.11
CA GLU A 3 -22.48 -16.58 11.72
C GLU A 3 -21.08 -16.21 12.25
N ALA A 4 -20.38 -17.17 12.85
CA ALA A 4 -19.03 -16.97 13.40
C ALA A 4 -18.00 -16.65 12.30
N GLN A 5 -18.09 -17.32 11.14
CA GLN A 5 -17.25 -17.00 9.99
C GLN A 5 -17.53 -15.60 9.46
N ILE A 6 -18.81 -15.21 9.36
CA ILE A 6 -19.18 -13.89 8.89
C ILE A 6 -18.68 -12.82 9.88
N ALA A 7 -18.85 -13.04 11.18
CA ALA A 7 -18.38 -12.10 12.21
C ALA A 7 -16.86 -11.87 12.12
N ARG A 8 -16.09 -12.97 12.00
CA ARG A 8 -14.63 -12.90 11.85
C ARG A 8 -14.19 -12.15 10.59
N MET A 9 -14.92 -12.31 9.47
CA MET A 9 -14.61 -11.69 8.19
C MET A 9 -15.14 -10.26 8.06
N TYR A 10 -16.04 -9.84 8.95
CA TYR A 10 -16.75 -8.55 8.84
C TYR A 10 -15.81 -7.35 8.71
N PRO A 11 -14.73 -7.20 9.54
CA PRO A 11 -13.81 -6.08 9.40
C PRO A 11 -13.20 -5.98 7.99
N MET A 12 -12.78 -7.11 7.43
CA MET A 12 -12.18 -7.17 6.09
C MET A 12 -13.19 -6.90 4.96
N ILE A 13 -14.42 -7.37 5.12
CA ILE A 13 -15.52 -7.05 4.18
C ILE A 13 -15.78 -5.54 4.20
N HIS A 14 -15.80 -4.94 5.39
CA HIS A 14 -16.07 -3.53 5.58
C HIS A 14 -14.93 -2.66 5.01
N ALA A 15 -13.66 -2.98 5.29
CA ALA A 15 -12.50 -2.28 4.75
C ALA A 15 -12.49 -2.29 3.21
N ARG A 16 -12.68 -3.46 2.58
CA ARG A 16 -12.76 -3.57 1.11
C ARG A 16 -13.95 -2.79 0.52
N ALA A 17 -15.08 -2.75 1.23
CA ALA A 17 -16.24 -1.98 0.80
C ALA A 17 -15.97 -0.48 0.91
N ALA A 18 -15.34 -0.01 1.99
CA ALA A 18 -14.95 1.38 2.20
C ALA A 18 -14.00 1.88 1.11
N SER A 19 -12.94 1.13 0.78
CA SER A 19 -12.02 1.44 -0.32
C SER A 19 -12.76 1.58 -1.66
N ARG A 20 -13.70 0.68 -1.94
CA ARG A 20 -14.51 0.74 -3.16
C ARG A 20 -15.44 1.96 -3.21
N VAL A 21 -16.00 2.37 -2.07
CA VAL A 21 -16.81 3.58 -1.95
C VAL A 21 -15.92 4.81 -2.14
N ALA A 22 -14.78 4.87 -1.49
CA ALA A 22 -13.81 5.96 -1.62
C ALA A 22 -13.33 6.12 -3.07
N ALA A 23 -12.99 5.03 -3.74
CA ALA A 23 -12.60 5.03 -5.15
C ALA A 23 -13.69 5.60 -6.08
N ARG A 24 -14.96 5.30 -5.81
CA ARG A 24 -16.09 5.84 -6.59
C ARG A 24 -16.34 7.32 -6.34
N ALA A 25 -16.11 7.79 -5.11
CA ALA A 25 -16.33 9.18 -4.72
C ALA A 25 -15.21 10.12 -5.20
N GLY A 26 -13.96 9.69 -5.09
CA GLY A 26 -12.79 10.53 -5.32
C GLY A 26 -11.57 9.82 -5.91
N GLY A 27 -11.75 8.65 -6.53
CA GLY A 27 -10.66 7.87 -7.11
C GLY A 27 -10.01 8.53 -8.33
N VAL A 28 -9.06 7.81 -8.90
CA VAL A 28 -8.30 8.26 -10.08
C VAL A 28 -9.25 8.62 -11.22
N ARG A 29 -9.12 9.84 -11.72
CA ARG A 29 -9.89 10.34 -12.86
C ARG A 29 -8.94 10.64 -14.02
N PRO A 30 -9.40 10.48 -15.27
CA PRO A 30 -8.65 10.95 -16.41
C PRO A 30 -8.39 12.46 -16.30
N ASP A 31 -7.14 12.87 -16.43
CA ASP A 31 -6.76 14.26 -16.55
C ASP A 31 -6.70 14.62 -18.04
N PRO A 32 -7.35 15.72 -18.49
CA PRO A 32 -7.32 16.14 -19.90
C PRO A 32 -5.92 16.42 -20.44
N GLY A 33 -4.94 16.68 -19.55
CA GLY A 33 -3.54 16.90 -19.90
C GLY A 33 -2.72 15.61 -20.07
N LEU A 34 -3.29 14.47 -19.72
CA LEU A 34 -2.60 13.18 -19.88
C LEU A 34 -2.95 12.53 -21.22
N PRO A 35 -1.96 11.90 -21.91
CA PRO A 35 -2.26 11.08 -23.06
C PRO A 35 -3.13 9.89 -22.65
N GLY A 36 -4.31 9.79 -23.24
CA GLY A 36 -5.26 8.72 -22.95
C GLY A 36 -6.45 8.74 -23.88
N SER A 37 -7.22 7.66 -23.88
CA SER A 37 -8.38 7.50 -24.76
C SER A 37 -9.64 8.27 -24.31
N GLY A 38 -9.63 8.80 -23.07
CA GLY A 38 -10.83 9.37 -22.44
C GLY A 38 -11.86 8.32 -22.03
N MET A 39 -11.55 7.02 -22.13
CA MET A 39 -12.45 5.95 -21.69
C MET A 39 -12.65 5.99 -20.18
N THR A 40 -13.85 5.66 -19.74
CA THR A 40 -14.26 5.71 -18.35
C THR A 40 -14.88 4.37 -17.92
N ARG A 41 -15.34 4.31 -16.69
CA ARG A 41 -16.08 3.17 -16.18
C ARG A 41 -17.35 2.84 -17.01
N ASP A 42 -17.94 3.83 -17.66
CA ASP A 42 -19.16 3.67 -18.47
C ASP A 42 -18.90 2.92 -19.79
N ASP A 43 -17.62 2.82 -20.20
CA ASP A 43 -17.19 2.02 -21.34
C ASP A 43 -17.06 0.53 -21.02
N VAL A 44 -17.38 0.12 -19.78
CA VAL A 44 -17.33 -1.25 -19.30
C VAL A 44 -18.73 -1.73 -18.94
N THR A 45 -19.17 -2.82 -19.55
CA THR A 45 -20.47 -3.46 -19.28
C THR A 45 -20.28 -4.71 -18.45
N PRO A 46 -20.63 -4.71 -17.14
CA PRO A 46 -20.58 -5.90 -16.31
C PRO A 46 -21.69 -6.87 -16.68
N GLN A 47 -21.37 -8.17 -16.72
CA GLN A 47 -22.32 -9.23 -17.07
C GLN A 47 -22.44 -10.32 -16.01
N GLY A 48 -21.45 -10.42 -15.10
CA GLY A 48 -21.50 -11.36 -13.99
C GLY A 48 -20.34 -11.19 -13.03
N LEU A 49 -20.55 -11.67 -11.80
CA LEU A 49 -19.56 -11.65 -10.73
C LEU A 49 -19.65 -12.95 -9.92
N ALA A 50 -18.53 -13.64 -9.79
CA ALA A 50 -18.37 -14.73 -8.84
C ALA A 50 -17.29 -14.39 -7.81
N ARG A 51 -17.38 -14.97 -6.62
CA ARG A 51 -16.35 -14.86 -5.55
C ARG A 51 -15.93 -16.27 -5.12
N PRO A 52 -15.00 -16.90 -5.85
CA PRO A 52 -14.56 -18.24 -5.53
C PRO A 52 -13.84 -18.32 -4.18
N TYR A 53 -13.19 -17.24 -3.76
CA TYR A 53 -12.57 -17.12 -2.46
C TYR A 53 -12.90 -15.77 -1.80
N ALA A 54 -13.18 -15.78 -0.50
CA ALA A 54 -13.30 -14.57 0.31
C ALA A 54 -13.07 -14.93 1.78
N ASP A 55 -12.02 -14.39 2.35
CA ASP A 55 -11.67 -14.41 3.76
C ASP A 55 -10.98 -13.07 4.07
N PHE A 56 -9.76 -13.07 4.60
CA PHE A 56 -8.96 -11.87 4.80
C PHE A 56 -8.85 -11.05 3.48
N PHE A 57 -8.51 -11.72 2.39
CA PHE A 57 -8.63 -11.19 1.04
C PHE A 57 -9.82 -11.81 0.32
N ALA A 58 -10.13 -11.32 -0.88
CA ALA A 58 -11.08 -11.96 -1.76
C ALA A 58 -10.51 -12.11 -3.17
N VAL A 59 -10.97 -13.12 -3.89
CA VAL A 59 -10.81 -13.22 -5.34
C VAL A 59 -12.18 -13.04 -5.97
N GLU A 60 -12.30 -12.06 -6.85
CA GLU A 60 -13.50 -11.82 -7.66
C GLU A 60 -13.23 -12.20 -9.11
N GLU A 61 -14.11 -12.98 -9.71
CA GLU A 61 -14.13 -13.24 -11.15
C GLU A 61 -15.22 -12.39 -11.80
N HIS A 62 -14.81 -11.39 -12.56
CA HIS A 62 -15.70 -10.50 -13.30
C HIS A 62 -15.90 -11.00 -14.72
N HIS A 63 -17.15 -11.17 -15.14
CA HIS A 63 -17.53 -11.36 -16.52
C HIS A 63 -18.01 -10.01 -17.05
N LEU A 64 -17.30 -9.47 -18.04
CA LEU A 64 -17.53 -8.11 -18.54
C LEU A 64 -17.14 -7.99 -20.01
N SER A 65 -17.68 -6.98 -20.68
CA SER A 65 -17.19 -6.50 -21.96
C SER A 65 -16.83 -5.01 -21.85
N PHE A 66 -15.99 -4.52 -22.73
CA PHE A 66 -15.53 -3.13 -22.71
C PHE A 66 -15.34 -2.60 -24.14
N ARG A 67 -15.46 -1.28 -24.29
CA ARG A 67 -15.18 -0.61 -25.57
C ARG A 67 -13.69 -0.72 -25.91
N ARG A 68 -13.39 -1.15 -27.12
CA ARG A 68 -12.03 -1.27 -27.65
C ARG A 68 -11.58 0.04 -28.27
N PHE A 69 -10.28 0.23 -28.48
CA PHE A 69 -9.73 1.42 -29.11
C PHE A 69 -10.13 1.57 -30.59
N ASP A 70 -10.54 0.50 -31.26
CA ASP A 70 -11.12 0.53 -32.60
C ASP A 70 -12.60 0.93 -32.61
N GLY A 71 -13.19 1.23 -31.46
CA GLY A 71 -14.59 1.59 -31.28
C GLY A 71 -15.54 0.40 -31.15
N ALA A 72 -15.08 -0.83 -31.40
CA ALA A 72 -15.92 -2.03 -31.25
C ALA A 72 -16.06 -2.43 -29.77
N GLN A 73 -17.11 -3.20 -29.49
CA GLN A 73 -17.26 -3.85 -28.17
C GLN A 73 -16.45 -5.14 -28.13
N SER A 74 -15.74 -5.37 -27.02
CA SER A 74 -15.05 -6.65 -26.82
C SER A 74 -16.06 -7.80 -26.67
N PRO A 75 -15.67 -9.04 -26.94
CA PRO A 75 -16.44 -10.18 -26.44
C PRO A 75 -16.49 -10.13 -24.92
N VAL A 76 -17.39 -10.94 -24.33
CA VAL A 76 -17.39 -11.14 -22.88
C VAL A 76 -16.09 -11.82 -22.46
N VAL A 77 -15.35 -11.19 -21.60
CA VAL A 77 -14.11 -11.73 -21.06
C VAL A 77 -14.26 -11.99 -19.56
N LYS A 78 -13.57 -13.01 -19.06
CA LYS A 78 -13.44 -13.29 -17.65
C LYS A 78 -12.14 -12.70 -17.13
N ARG A 79 -12.20 -11.94 -16.01
CA ARG A 79 -11.02 -11.37 -15.34
C ARG A 79 -11.10 -11.67 -13.86
N ALA A 80 -10.06 -12.31 -13.34
CA ALA A 80 -9.89 -12.50 -11.91
C ALA A 80 -9.17 -11.29 -11.31
N VAL A 81 -9.64 -10.85 -10.15
CA VAL A 81 -9.06 -9.73 -9.40
C VAL A 81 -8.85 -10.16 -7.96
N PHE A 82 -7.64 -9.98 -7.45
CA PHE A 82 -7.34 -10.05 -6.03
C PHE A 82 -7.86 -8.76 -5.38
N VAL A 83 -8.83 -8.89 -4.48
CA VAL A 83 -9.51 -7.75 -3.87
C VAL A 83 -8.97 -7.53 -2.46
N ALA A 84 -8.24 -6.43 -2.31
CA ALA A 84 -7.77 -5.90 -1.03
C ALA A 84 -8.35 -4.50 -0.79
N SER A 85 -8.12 -3.95 0.41
CA SER A 85 -8.40 -2.56 0.76
C SER A 85 -7.25 -1.65 0.33
N ASP A 86 -7.48 -0.33 0.36
CA ASP A 86 -6.41 0.65 0.25
C ASP A 86 -5.44 0.52 1.42
N ALA A 87 -4.18 0.89 1.19
CA ALA A 87 -3.14 0.89 2.21
C ALA A 87 -2.41 2.23 2.25
N ALA A 88 -2.09 2.68 3.47
CA ALA A 88 -1.17 3.78 3.72
C ALA A 88 0.24 3.20 3.92
N ILE A 89 1.21 3.77 3.22
CA ILE A 89 2.60 3.34 3.23
C ILE A 89 3.45 4.53 3.61
N LEU A 90 4.27 4.39 4.63
CA LEU A 90 5.01 5.47 5.24
C LEU A 90 6.50 5.14 5.34
N LEU A 91 7.34 5.98 4.76
CA LEU A 91 8.78 5.96 5.04
C LEU A 91 9.11 7.00 6.12
N PRO A 92 9.36 6.59 7.38
CA PRO A 92 9.79 7.49 8.43
C PRO A 92 11.22 8.00 8.17
N TYR A 93 11.41 9.32 8.29
CA TYR A 93 12.68 9.99 8.07
C TYR A 93 12.96 11.01 9.18
N ASP A 94 14.16 10.93 9.76
CA ASP A 94 14.71 11.91 10.71
C ASP A 94 15.63 12.86 9.95
N PRO A 95 15.21 14.09 9.64
CA PRO A 95 15.99 15.01 8.83
C PRO A 95 17.19 15.61 9.60
N LEU A 96 17.15 15.63 10.93
CA LEU A 96 18.23 16.15 11.74
C LEU A 96 19.40 15.19 11.80
N ARG A 97 19.11 13.92 12.12
CA ARG A 97 20.12 12.86 12.22
C ARG A 97 20.38 12.15 10.92
N ASP A 98 19.59 12.48 9.89
CA ASP A 98 19.70 11.92 8.54
C ASP A 98 19.60 10.40 8.52
N ARG A 99 18.48 9.89 9.02
CA ARG A 99 18.21 8.46 9.19
C ARG A 99 16.80 8.11 8.74
N VAL A 100 16.61 6.87 8.28
CA VAL A 100 15.31 6.29 7.99
C VAL A 100 15.03 5.14 8.96
N LEU A 101 13.74 4.84 9.17
CA LEU A 101 13.32 3.62 9.83
C LEU A 101 12.66 2.70 8.80
N LEU A 102 13.07 1.44 8.81
CA LEU A 102 12.46 0.35 8.06
C LEU A 102 11.97 -0.70 9.05
N ILE A 103 11.02 -1.51 8.64
CA ILE A 103 10.54 -2.67 9.39
C ILE A 103 10.90 -3.96 8.64
N GLU A 104 11.00 -5.04 9.39
CA GLU A 104 11.21 -6.39 8.90
C GLU A 104 10.16 -7.30 9.52
N GLN A 105 9.41 -8.04 8.70
CA GLN A 105 8.41 -8.99 9.17
C GLN A 105 8.21 -10.12 8.16
N PHE A 106 7.65 -11.25 8.61
CA PHE A 106 7.28 -12.35 7.73
C PHE A 106 6.21 -11.93 6.73
N ARG A 107 6.43 -12.30 5.45
CA ARG A 107 5.43 -12.10 4.40
C ARG A 107 5.16 -13.39 3.64
N ALA A 108 3.88 -13.78 3.62
CA ALA A 108 3.44 -14.99 2.92
C ALA A 108 3.64 -14.93 1.39
N GLY A 109 3.66 -13.74 0.79
CA GLY A 109 3.89 -13.56 -0.65
C GLY A 109 5.26 -14.06 -1.10
N PRO A 110 6.38 -13.54 -0.57
CA PRO A 110 7.73 -14.05 -0.84
C PRO A 110 7.89 -15.53 -0.52
N TRP A 111 7.31 -15.99 0.62
CA TRP A 111 7.34 -17.41 0.97
C TRP A 111 6.64 -18.28 -0.09
N ALA A 112 5.45 -17.90 -0.52
CA ALA A 112 4.70 -18.63 -1.55
C ALA A 112 5.37 -18.60 -2.92
N ARG A 113 6.11 -17.53 -3.23
CA ARG A 113 6.92 -17.43 -4.45
C ARG A 113 8.14 -18.37 -4.40
N GLY A 114 8.59 -18.76 -3.19
CA GLY A 114 9.76 -19.63 -2.99
C GLY A 114 11.05 -18.87 -2.70
N ASP A 115 10.97 -17.62 -2.26
CA ASP A 115 12.14 -16.84 -1.90
C ASP A 115 12.82 -17.43 -0.64
N LEU A 116 14.15 -17.37 -0.60
CA LEU A 116 14.95 -17.96 0.48
C LEU A 116 14.78 -17.21 1.81
N SER A 117 14.44 -15.92 1.77
CA SER A 117 14.19 -15.09 2.94
C SER A 117 12.86 -14.36 2.78
N PRO A 118 11.76 -14.88 3.34
CA PRO A 118 10.46 -14.23 3.29
C PRO A 118 10.25 -13.16 4.38
N TRP A 119 11.33 -12.53 4.83
CA TRP A 119 11.35 -11.37 5.72
C TRP A 119 11.98 -10.16 5.00
N PRO A 120 11.24 -9.48 4.11
CA PRO A 120 11.76 -8.30 3.42
C PRO A 120 11.89 -7.10 4.37
N LEU A 121 12.78 -6.16 4.00
CA LEU A 121 12.75 -4.83 4.56
C LEU A 121 11.63 -4.01 3.91
N GLU A 122 10.80 -3.37 4.73
CA GLU A 122 9.60 -2.66 4.30
C GLU A 122 9.53 -1.24 4.90
N PRO A 123 8.77 -0.32 4.30
CA PRO A 123 8.30 0.86 5.01
C PRO A 123 7.22 0.46 6.02
N VAL A 124 6.91 1.30 6.98
CA VAL A 124 5.70 1.16 7.83
C VAL A 124 4.47 1.16 6.93
N ALA A 125 3.55 0.23 7.11
CA ALA A 125 2.39 0.14 6.23
C ALA A 125 1.21 -0.59 6.84
N GLY A 126 0.02 -0.02 6.69
CA GLY A 126 -1.20 -0.70 7.08
C GLY A 126 -2.41 -0.30 6.25
N ARG A 127 -3.51 -0.98 6.49
CA ARG A 127 -4.77 -0.75 5.78
C ARG A 127 -5.38 0.59 6.20
N VAL A 128 -6.03 1.23 5.25
CA VAL A 128 -6.92 2.35 5.56
C VAL A 128 -8.25 1.79 6.08
N ASP A 129 -8.55 2.03 7.33
CA ASP A 129 -9.75 1.54 7.97
C ASP A 129 -11.02 2.30 7.52
N PRO A 130 -12.21 1.68 7.65
CA PRO A 130 -13.46 2.34 7.31
C PRO A 130 -13.68 3.63 8.10
N GLY A 131 -13.85 4.75 7.40
CA GLY A 131 -14.01 6.09 8.00
C GLY A 131 -12.70 6.81 8.29
N GLU A 132 -11.56 6.16 8.07
CA GLU A 132 -10.23 6.74 8.19
C GLU A 132 -9.77 7.34 6.85
N THR A 133 -9.00 8.41 6.89
CA THR A 133 -8.27 8.90 5.72
C THR A 133 -6.91 8.21 5.62
N PRO A 134 -6.29 8.15 4.42
CA PRO A 134 -4.94 7.59 4.28
C PRO A 134 -3.89 8.29 5.16
N ASP A 135 -4.04 9.60 5.39
CA ASP A 135 -3.16 10.38 6.26
C ASP A 135 -3.33 9.96 7.73
N GLN A 136 -4.55 9.71 8.18
CA GLN A 136 -4.83 9.20 9.53
C GLN A 136 -4.26 7.78 9.70
N ALA A 137 -4.46 6.91 8.72
CA ALA A 137 -3.86 5.57 8.71
C ALA A 137 -2.33 5.63 8.84
N ALA A 138 -1.66 6.50 8.08
CA ALA A 138 -0.22 6.66 8.17
C ALA A 138 0.26 7.09 9.57
N HIS A 139 -0.48 7.97 10.26
CA HIS A 139 -0.17 8.36 11.64
C HIS A 139 -0.40 7.24 12.63
N ARG A 140 -1.49 6.48 12.50
CA ARG A 140 -1.82 5.33 13.35
C ARG A 140 -0.76 4.24 13.22
N GLU A 141 -0.44 3.84 12.00
CA GLU A 141 0.55 2.79 11.74
C GLU A 141 1.96 3.18 12.21
N ALA A 142 2.34 4.47 12.06
CA ALA A 142 3.60 4.97 12.62
C ALA A 142 3.70 4.74 14.14
N ALA A 143 2.59 4.92 14.85
CA ALA A 143 2.53 4.70 16.29
C ALA A 143 2.48 3.21 16.67
N GLU A 144 1.70 2.41 15.95
CA GLU A 144 1.47 0.98 16.24
C GLU A 144 2.69 0.11 15.90
N GLU A 145 3.25 0.25 14.69
CA GLU A 145 4.37 -0.58 14.24
C GLU A 145 5.75 -0.08 14.70
N ALA A 146 5.91 1.24 14.90
CA ALA A 146 7.22 1.83 15.16
C ALA A 146 7.31 2.74 16.40
N GLY A 147 6.20 2.97 17.11
CA GLY A 147 6.15 3.85 18.28
C GLY A 147 6.48 5.32 17.96
N LEU A 148 6.23 5.77 16.73
CA LEU A 148 6.63 7.07 16.23
C LEU A 148 5.49 8.10 16.28
N VAL A 149 5.87 9.35 16.58
CA VAL A 149 5.01 10.53 16.41
C VAL A 149 5.55 11.35 15.24
N LEU A 150 4.71 11.54 14.21
CA LEU A 150 5.08 12.30 13.03
C LEU A 150 4.88 13.80 13.27
N ARG A 151 5.90 14.60 12.96
CA ARG A 151 5.83 16.07 12.98
C ARG A 151 5.27 16.65 11.69
N HIS A 152 5.53 15.96 10.57
CA HIS A 152 5.05 16.34 9.26
C HIS A 152 4.83 15.08 8.42
N LEU A 153 3.80 15.10 7.60
CA LEU A 153 3.47 14.03 6.67
C LEU A 153 3.35 14.63 5.27
N GLU A 154 4.09 14.09 4.31
CA GLU A 154 4.03 14.52 2.92
C GLU A 154 3.69 13.35 2.00
N ARG A 155 2.66 13.52 1.18
CA ARG A 155 2.25 12.51 0.20
C ARG A 155 3.22 12.48 -0.98
N ILE A 156 3.73 11.30 -1.27
CA ILE A 156 4.64 11.04 -2.39
C ILE A 156 3.86 10.67 -3.65
N SER A 157 2.93 9.71 -3.51
CA SER A 157 2.21 9.11 -4.63
C SER A 157 0.93 8.43 -4.16
N SER A 158 0.00 8.25 -5.08
CA SER A 158 -1.13 7.34 -4.93
C SER A 158 -1.21 6.49 -6.19
N SER A 159 -1.10 5.16 -6.04
CA SER A 159 -0.91 4.27 -7.19
C SER A 159 -1.34 2.83 -6.93
N TYR A 160 -1.65 2.11 -8.00
CA TYR A 160 -1.83 0.66 -7.95
C TYR A 160 -0.48 -0.05 -7.90
N PRO A 161 -0.29 -1.09 -7.06
CA PRO A 161 0.89 -1.95 -7.12
C PRO A 161 0.91 -2.81 -8.39
N SER A 162 -0.25 -3.30 -8.82
CA SER A 162 -0.39 -4.14 -10.02
C SER A 162 -1.81 -4.05 -10.59
N PRO A 163 -2.13 -3.05 -11.44
CA PRO A 163 -3.49 -2.79 -11.90
C PRO A 163 -4.09 -3.92 -12.74
N GLY A 164 -3.27 -4.84 -13.22
CA GLY A 164 -3.72 -6.01 -13.98
C GLY A 164 -4.28 -7.15 -13.12
N SER A 165 -4.02 -7.16 -11.81
CA SER A 165 -4.34 -8.30 -10.96
C SER A 165 -4.98 -7.95 -9.61
N THR A 166 -4.81 -6.74 -9.09
CA THR A 166 -5.33 -6.36 -7.78
C THR A 166 -6.11 -5.05 -7.81
N SER A 167 -7.08 -4.93 -6.90
CA SER A 167 -7.78 -3.68 -6.62
C SER A 167 -7.13 -2.88 -5.50
N GLU A 168 -6.07 -3.39 -4.89
CA GLU A 168 -5.32 -2.68 -3.86
C GLU A 168 -4.79 -1.36 -4.39
N PHE A 169 -4.88 -0.30 -3.58
CA PHE A 169 -4.42 1.03 -3.94
C PHE A 169 -3.55 1.60 -2.82
N PHE A 170 -2.35 2.03 -3.16
CA PHE A 170 -1.38 2.54 -2.21
C PHE A 170 -1.41 4.06 -2.13
N HIS A 171 -1.40 4.59 -0.90
CA HIS A 171 -1.16 5.99 -0.58
C HIS A 171 0.21 6.07 0.10
N ILE A 172 1.20 6.59 -0.61
CA ILE A 172 2.61 6.54 -0.19
C ILE A 172 3.03 7.90 0.35
N PHE A 173 3.68 7.89 1.51
CA PHE A 173 4.08 9.07 2.25
C PHE A 173 5.54 8.99 2.70
N VAL A 174 6.14 10.18 2.95
CA VAL A 174 7.27 10.33 3.85
C VAL A 174 6.78 11.02 5.12
N GLY A 175 7.21 10.53 6.29
CA GLY A 175 6.87 11.12 7.59
C GLY A 175 8.12 11.64 8.29
N LEU A 176 8.15 12.95 8.60
CA LEU A 176 9.25 13.53 9.37
C LEU A 176 9.02 13.30 10.85
N CYS A 177 9.99 12.72 11.53
CA CYS A 177 9.92 12.39 12.94
C CYS A 177 11.30 12.42 13.58
N ASP A 178 11.35 12.34 14.90
CA ASP A 178 12.58 12.11 15.66
C ASP A 178 12.73 10.60 15.86
N LEU A 179 13.70 9.99 15.20
CA LEU A 179 13.98 8.57 15.38
C LEU A 179 14.80 8.36 16.67
N PRO A 180 14.50 7.31 17.47
CA PRO A 180 15.28 6.97 18.64
C PRO A 180 16.72 6.56 18.27
N ASP A 181 17.63 6.58 19.23
CA ASP A 181 19.03 6.20 18.95
C ASP A 181 19.22 4.69 18.72
N ARG A 182 18.25 3.89 19.13
CA ARG A 182 18.22 2.44 18.91
C ARG A 182 16.86 2.04 18.35
N SER A 183 16.85 1.08 17.46
CA SER A 183 15.64 0.43 17.00
C SER A 183 14.88 -0.17 18.19
N ALA A 184 13.55 -0.13 18.16
CA ALA A 184 12.75 -0.98 19.04
C ALA A 184 13.05 -2.44 18.69
N ASP A 185 13.24 -3.29 19.73
CA ASP A 185 13.55 -4.68 19.49
C ASP A 185 12.37 -5.44 18.86
N LEU A 186 11.13 -5.08 19.22
CA LEU A 186 9.89 -5.66 18.70
C LEU A 186 8.79 -4.59 18.65
N GLY A 187 8.00 -4.61 17.58
CA GLY A 187 6.80 -3.81 17.35
C GLY A 187 5.65 -4.68 16.80
N GLY A 188 4.57 -4.04 16.41
CA GLY A 188 3.37 -4.71 15.88
C GLY A 188 2.29 -4.94 16.92
N VAL A 189 1.12 -5.32 16.45
CA VAL A 189 -0.08 -5.54 17.27
C VAL A 189 -0.25 -7.04 17.56
N ALA A 190 -0.05 -7.44 18.82
CA ALA A 190 -0.09 -8.85 19.24
C ALA A 190 -1.43 -9.55 18.91
N SER A 191 -2.55 -8.81 18.82
CA SER A 191 -3.86 -9.36 18.44
C SER A 191 -3.97 -9.67 16.94
N GLU A 192 -3.01 -9.22 16.12
CA GLU A 192 -2.93 -9.47 14.68
C GLU A 192 -1.83 -10.47 14.31
N ASP A 193 -1.21 -11.13 15.32
CA ASP A 193 -0.06 -12.03 15.16
C ASP A 193 1.13 -11.36 14.43
N GLU A 194 1.31 -10.06 14.67
CA GLU A 194 2.40 -9.29 14.08
C GLU A 194 3.66 -9.40 14.93
N ASP A 195 4.75 -9.81 14.28
CA ASP A 195 6.11 -9.88 14.84
C ASP A 195 7.01 -8.99 13.95
N ILE A 196 7.15 -7.73 14.36
CA ILE A 196 7.80 -6.68 13.58
C ILE A 196 9.09 -6.26 14.28
N ARG A 197 10.19 -6.23 13.53
CA ARG A 197 11.49 -5.67 13.95
C ARG A 197 11.77 -4.37 13.23
N SER A 198 12.11 -3.32 13.99
CA SER A 198 12.52 -2.03 13.44
C SER A 198 14.02 -1.99 13.16
N HIS A 199 14.42 -1.33 12.08
CA HIS A 199 15.80 -1.05 11.68
C HIS A 199 15.98 0.45 11.41
N ILE A 200 16.86 1.11 12.16
CA ILE A 200 17.21 2.51 11.90
C ILE A 200 18.52 2.53 11.14
N LEU A 201 18.49 3.07 9.92
CA LEU A 201 19.63 3.13 9.04
C LEU A 201 20.04 4.59 8.78
N PRO A 202 21.35 4.91 8.83
CA PRO A 202 21.85 6.15 8.25
C PRO A 202 21.39 6.26 6.79
N PHE A 203 21.01 7.45 6.35
CA PHE A 203 20.55 7.66 4.98
C PHE A 203 21.54 7.15 3.92
N ALA A 204 22.83 7.33 4.15
CA ALA A 204 23.86 6.84 3.22
C ALA A 204 23.83 5.31 3.04
N GLN A 205 23.58 4.57 4.13
CA GLN A 205 23.42 3.11 4.06
C GLN A 205 22.14 2.73 3.33
N PHE A 206 21.03 3.41 3.61
CA PHE A 206 19.78 3.21 2.92
C PHE A 206 19.91 3.46 1.41
N GLN A 207 20.61 4.53 1.03
CA GLN A 207 20.87 4.85 -0.37
C GLN A 207 21.75 3.79 -1.04
N ASP A 208 22.78 3.27 -0.36
CA ASP A 208 23.62 2.17 -0.89
C ASP A 208 22.76 0.91 -1.17
N LEU A 209 21.81 0.58 -0.29
CA LEU A 209 20.89 -0.54 -0.52
C LEU A 209 20.01 -0.31 -1.76
N LEU A 210 19.51 0.91 -1.98
CA LEU A 210 18.75 1.28 -3.17
C LEU A 210 19.60 1.18 -4.44
N ASP A 211 20.79 1.79 -4.43
CA ASP A 211 21.67 1.87 -5.59
C ASP A 211 22.18 0.47 -6.04
N ARG A 212 22.24 -0.47 -5.10
CA ARG A 212 22.62 -1.86 -5.35
C ARG A 212 21.43 -2.80 -5.62
N ASP A 213 20.21 -2.27 -5.73
CA ASP A 213 18.98 -3.06 -5.98
C ASP A 213 18.74 -4.18 -4.95
N LEU A 214 19.03 -3.90 -3.68
CA LEU A 214 18.87 -4.84 -2.56
C LEU A 214 17.52 -4.72 -1.84
N LEU A 215 16.73 -3.70 -2.16
CA LEU A 215 15.38 -3.51 -1.62
C LEU A 215 14.35 -4.06 -2.61
N THR A 216 13.57 -5.04 -2.17
CA THR A 216 12.67 -5.82 -3.05
C THR A 216 11.21 -5.40 -2.96
N VAL A 217 10.88 -4.46 -2.06
CA VAL A 217 9.51 -3.99 -1.86
C VAL A 217 9.27 -2.71 -2.66
N GLY A 218 8.46 -2.80 -3.71
CA GLY A 218 8.26 -1.72 -4.67
C GLY A 218 7.88 -0.36 -4.06
N PRO A 219 6.93 -0.26 -3.12
CA PRO A 219 6.63 1.00 -2.43
C PRO A 219 7.81 1.60 -1.67
N LEU A 220 8.66 0.77 -1.05
CA LEU A 220 9.89 1.24 -0.40
C LEU A 220 10.88 1.82 -1.40
N VAL A 221 11.08 1.13 -2.53
CA VAL A 221 11.96 1.59 -3.62
C VAL A 221 11.47 2.94 -4.17
N LEU A 222 10.17 3.08 -4.41
CA LEU A 222 9.57 4.33 -4.88
C LEU A 222 9.77 5.47 -3.85
N ALA A 223 9.44 5.22 -2.59
CA ALA A 223 9.62 6.20 -1.50
C ALA A 223 11.09 6.58 -1.31
N GLY A 224 11.99 5.60 -1.44
CA GLY A 224 13.43 5.80 -1.35
C GLY A 224 13.97 6.71 -2.44
N HIS A 225 13.66 6.46 -3.69
CA HIS A 225 14.08 7.33 -4.80
C HIS A 225 13.48 8.73 -4.69
N TRP A 226 12.24 8.83 -4.22
CA TRP A 226 11.64 10.12 -3.95
C TRP A 226 12.40 10.87 -2.82
N LEU A 227 12.72 10.18 -1.73
CA LEU A 227 13.48 10.76 -0.61
C LEU A 227 14.87 11.23 -1.06
N VAL A 228 15.61 10.43 -1.82
CA VAL A 228 16.91 10.83 -2.41
C VAL A 228 16.78 12.16 -3.13
N ARG A 229 15.76 12.32 -3.96
CA ARG A 229 15.51 13.54 -4.76
C ARG A 229 15.13 14.75 -3.91
N HIS A 230 14.41 14.55 -2.80
CA HIS A 230 13.83 15.63 -2.00
C HIS A 230 14.55 15.86 -0.65
N ARG A 231 15.52 15.02 -0.29
CA ARG A 231 16.21 15.02 0.99
C ARG A 231 16.76 16.38 1.39
N ALA A 232 17.43 17.08 0.46
CA ALA A 232 18.03 18.39 0.76
C ALA A 232 16.98 19.40 1.24
N ARG A 233 15.79 19.42 0.63
CA ARG A 233 14.66 20.26 1.02
C ARG A 233 14.12 19.85 2.40
N LEU A 234 13.93 18.56 2.64
CA LEU A 234 13.38 18.05 3.90
C LEU A 234 14.29 18.32 5.11
N ARG A 235 15.60 18.34 4.89
CA ARG A 235 16.59 18.62 5.96
C ARG A 235 16.62 20.08 6.44
N VAL A 236 16.05 21.00 5.71
CA VAL A 236 15.94 22.41 6.08
C VAL A 236 14.53 22.82 6.50
N MET A 237 13.61 21.85 6.54
CA MET A 237 12.26 22.07 7.08
C MET A 237 12.34 22.21 8.60
N PRO A 238 11.60 23.19 9.21
CA PRO A 238 11.59 23.44 10.64
C PRO A 238 10.99 22.28 11.46
#